data_aada1e8a51ded8ba25df16f51dbcc46a
#
_entry.id   aada1e8a51ded8ba25df16f51dbcc46a
#
_cell.length_a   1.000
_cell.length_b   1.000
_cell.length_c   1.000
_cell.angle_alpha   90.00
_cell.angle_beta   90.00
_cell.angle_gamma   90.00
#
_symmetry.space_group_name_H-M   'P 1'
#
loop_
_entity.id
_entity.type
_entity.pdbx_description
1 polymer ?
#
loop_
_entity_poly.entity_id
_entity_poly.type
_entity_poly.pdbx_seq_one_letter_code
_entity_poly.pdbx_strand_id
1 'polypeptide(L)'
;MLVAGLVGLVGVGVPAVAFLAEYGCGEREERLGAVLARESVLGAAPEGARQRERYRGCDDDDRRVVAGAAYRYGGSAAQALRHYGGAAPAAGWRGTDVPGCFVKEVDGTTAHLAVEGPKDGELLVEILADREASALC
;
A
#
# COMPACT_ATOMS: atom_id res chain seq x y z
N MET A 1 -56.28 -31.90 11.08
CA MET A 1 -55.75 -30.55 11.17
C MET A 1 -54.25 -30.66 11.33
N LEU A 2 -53.54 -30.49 10.24
CA LEU A 2 -52.08 -30.48 10.22
C LEU A 2 -51.59 -29.05 10.34
N VAL A 3 -51.00 -28.71 11.46
CA VAL A 3 -50.21 -27.48 11.60
C VAL A 3 -48.77 -27.86 11.27
N ALA A 4 -48.35 -27.61 10.04
CA ALA A 4 -46.97 -27.76 9.64
C ALA A 4 -46.22 -26.54 10.19
N GLY A 5 -45.32 -26.78 11.14
CA GLY A 5 -44.42 -25.80 11.71
C GLY A 5 -43.40 -25.31 10.68
N LEU A 6 -43.49 -24.05 10.36
CA LEU A 6 -42.38 -23.31 9.71
C LEU A 6 -41.41 -22.90 10.81
N VAL A 7 -40.49 -23.78 11.13
CA VAL A 7 -39.38 -23.45 12.03
C VAL A 7 -38.07 -23.68 11.26
N GLY A 8 -37.35 -22.60 11.06
CA GLY A 8 -35.93 -22.72 11.01
C GLY A 8 -35.22 -22.54 9.69
N LEU A 9 -35.13 -21.32 9.20
CA LEU A 9 -34.10 -20.92 8.22
C LEU A 9 -33.54 -19.51 8.49
N VAL A 10 -33.51 -19.10 9.75
CA VAL A 10 -33.01 -17.76 10.12
C VAL A 10 -31.62 -17.83 10.80
N GLY A 11 -31.12 -19.02 11.12
CA GLY A 11 -29.92 -19.16 11.97
C GLY A 11 -28.57 -19.20 11.28
N VAL A 12 -28.50 -19.45 9.97
CA VAL A 12 -27.21 -19.72 9.29
C VAL A 12 -26.66 -18.54 8.49
N GLY A 13 -27.51 -17.58 8.12
CA GLY A 13 -27.08 -16.47 7.26
C GLY A 13 -26.27 -15.39 7.95
N VAL A 14 -26.54 -15.09 9.22
CA VAL A 14 -25.92 -13.97 9.92
C VAL A 14 -24.43 -14.17 10.21
N PRO A 15 -23.96 -15.32 10.71
CA PRO A 15 -22.53 -15.51 10.93
C PRO A 15 -21.71 -15.55 9.63
N ALA A 16 -22.27 -16.09 8.55
CA ALA A 16 -21.59 -16.13 7.26
C ALA A 16 -21.44 -14.72 6.65
N VAL A 17 -22.46 -13.89 6.75
CA VAL A 17 -22.41 -12.50 6.27
C VAL A 17 -21.42 -11.68 7.10
N ALA A 18 -21.41 -11.85 8.42
CA ALA A 18 -20.44 -11.17 9.29
C ALA A 18 -19.00 -11.58 8.97
N PHE A 19 -18.77 -12.87 8.75
CA PHE A 19 -17.45 -13.38 8.35
C PHE A 19 -17.00 -12.81 7.00
N LEU A 20 -17.89 -12.78 6.01
CA LEU A 20 -17.56 -12.23 4.69
C LEU A 20 -17.34 -10.71 4.73
N ALA A 21 -18.02 -10.00 5.63
CA ALA A 21 -17.85 -8.56 5.81
C ALA A 21 -16.50 -8.21 6.48
N GLU A 22 -15.92 -9.13 7.25
CA GLU A 22 -14.61 -8.95 7.88
C GLU A 22 -13.46 -9.49 7.02
N TYR A 23 -13.75 -10.28 6.00
CA TYR A 23 -12.74 -10.85 5.12
C TYR A 23 -12.38 -9.85 4.02
N GLY A 24 -11.05 -9.71 3.79
CA GLY A 24 -10.53 -8.90 2.71
C GLY A 24 -10.50 -7.41 2.99
N CYS A 25 -10.34 -6.64 1.94
CA CYS A 25 -10.25 -5.18 1.97
C CYS A 25 -11.63 -4.54 2.07
N GLY A 26 -11.74 -3.52 2.93
CA GLY A 26 -12.98 -2.77 3.14
C GLY A 26 -12.74 -1.26 3.06
N GLU A 27 -13.70 -0.49 3.57
CA GLU A 27 -13.65 0.98 3.53
C GLU A 27 -12.41 1.57 4.21
N ARG A 28 -11.90 0.90 5.24
CA ARG A 28 -10.70 1.35 5.95
C ARG A 28 -9.48 1.28 5.04
N GLU A 29 -9.32 0.16 4.34
CA GLU A 29 -8.23 -0.05 3.38
C GLU A 29 -8.37 0.89 2.18
N GLU A 30 -9.57 1.13 1.71
CA GLU A 30 -9.87 2.10 0.65
C GLU A 30 -9.46 3.53 1.05
N ARG A 31 -9.82 3.96 2.25
CA ARG A 31 -9.41 5.27 2.76
C ARG A 31 -7.90 5.38 2.91
N LEU A 32 -7.28 4.36 3.47
CA LEU A 32 -5.81 4.32 3.62
C LEU A 32 -5.13 4.41 2.26
N GLY A 33 -5.57 3.62 1.29
CA GLY A 33 -5.05 3.67 -0.09
C GLY A 33 -5.16 5.04 -0.72
N ALA A 34 -6.28 5.74 -0.51
CA ALA A 34 -6.48 7.09 -0.99
C ALA A 34 -5.52 8.11 -0.33
N VAL A 35 -5.24 7.94 0.96
CA VAL A 35 -4.28 8.79 1.70
C VAL A 35 -2.86 8.51 1.21
N LEU A 36 -2.46 7.24 1.12
CA LEU A 36 -1.12 6.85 0.64
C LEU A 36 -0.86 7.34 -0.79
N ALA A 37 -1.87 7.27 -1.66
CA ALA A 37 -1.74 7.72 -3.05
C ALA A 37 -1.49 9.24 -3.18
N ARG A 38 -1.76 10.03 -2.15
CA ARG A 38 -1.50 11.47 -2.10
C ARG A 38 -0.14 11.83 -1.50
N GLU A 39 0.59 10.87 -1.00
CA GLU A 39 1.93 11.13 -0.45
C GLU A 39 2.83 11.76 -1.52
N SER A 40 3.41 12.91 -1.20
CA SER A 40 4.20 13.71 -2.15
C SER A 40 5.43 12.98 -2.66
N VAL A 41 5.96 12.04 -1.88
CA VAL A 41 7.14 11.25 -2.27
C VAL A 41 6.90 10.42 -3.55
N LEU A 42 5.66 10.01 -3.81
CA LEU A 42 5.32 9.28 -5.03
C LEU A 42 5.49 10.11 -6.30
N GLY A 43 5.38 11.44 -6.20
CA GLY A 43 5.62 12.37 -7.31
C GLY A 43 7.01 13.00 -7.32
N ALA A 44 7.87 12.70 -6.34
CA ALA A 44 9.20 13.28 -6.19
C ALA A 44 10.26 12.50 -7.00
N ALA A 45 10.04 12.37 -8.31
CA ALA A 45 10.92 11.61 -9.19
C ALA A 45 12.32 12.22 -9.32
N PRO A 46 13.37 11.40 -9.53
CA PRO A 46 14.69 11.90 -9.88
C PRO A 46 14.69 12.64 -11.21
N GLU A 47 15.64 13.52 -11.39
CA GLU A 47 15.80 14.25 -12.66
C GLU A 47 15.94 13.28 -13.83
N GLY A 48 15.20 13.53 -14.90
CA GLY A 48 15.17 12.69 -16.09
C GLY A 48 14.23 11.50 -16.02
N ALA A 49 13.63 11.20 -14.88
CA ALA A 49 12.62 10.16 -14.77
C ALA A 49 11.29 10.64 -15.37
N ARG A 50 10.59 9.73 -16.04
CA ARG A 50 9.26 9.97 -16.60
C ARG A 50 8.26 9.00 -16.00
N GLN A 51 7.20 9.53 -15.40
CA GLN A 51 6.13 8.71 -14.86
C GLN A 51 5.42 7.95 -15.97
N ARG A 52 5.28 6.65 -15.77
CA ARG A 52 4.54 5.76 -16.67
C ARG A 52 3.18 5.38 -16.11
N GLU A 53 3.14 5.15 -14.81
CA GLU A 53 1.95 4.65 -14.15
C GLU A 53 1.89 5.14 -12.72
N ARG A 54 0.67 5.40 -12.26
CA ARG A 54 0.32 5.55 -10.84
C ARG A 54 -0.73 4.49 -10.54
N TYR A 55 -0.60 3.82 -9.43
CA TYR A 55 -1.51 2.76 -9.04
C TYR A 55 -1.74 2.72 -7.55
N ARG A 56 -2.84 2.13 -7.17
CA ARG A 56 -3.12 1.74 -5.80
C ARG A 56 -3.96 0.48 -5.79
N GLY A 57 -3.91 -0.26 -4.70
CA GLY A 57 -4.67 -1.48 -4.55
C GLY A 57 -4.64 -1.99 -3.13
N CYS A 58 -5.34 -3.07 -2.91
CA CYS A 58 -5.34 -3.80 -1.65
C CYS A 58 -5.37 -5.29 -1.96
N ASP A 59 -4.51 -6.03 -1.27
CA ASP A 59 -4.50 -7.49 -1.31
C ASP A 59 -5.51 -8.01 -0.28
N ASP A 60 -6.51 -8.75 -0.75
CA ASP A 60 -7.59 -9.27 0.09
C ASP A 60 -7.11 -10.32 1.10
N ASP A 61 -6.01 -11.01 0.82
CA ASP A 61 -5.52 -12.08 1.68
C ASP A 61 -4.91 -11.54 2.98
N ASP A 62 -4.08 -10.52 2.90
CA ASP A 62 -3.39 -9.93 4.05
C ASP A 62 -3.80 -8.49 4.36
N ARG A 63 -4.75 -7.94 3.59
CA ARG A 63 -5.22 -6.56 3.68
C ARG A 63 -4.09 -5.54 3.53
N ARG A 64 -3.09 -5.90 2.78
CA ARG A 64 -1.98 -5.01 2.46
C ARG A 64 -2.42 -3.99 1.44
N VAL A 65 -2.29 -2.73 1.81
CA VAL A 65 -2.58 -1.60 0.94
C VAL A 65 -1.29 -1.17 0.24
N VAL A 66 -1.37 -0.92 -1.05
CA VAL A 66 -0.27 -0.40 -1.85
C VAL A 66 -0.71 0.87 -2.58
N ALA A 67 0.19 1.85 -2.63
CA ALA A 67 0.10 2.99 -3.53
C ALA A 67 1.48 3.22 -4.13
N GLY A 68 1.57 3.33 -5.44
CA GLY A 68 2.87 3.39 -6.10
C GLY A 68 2.89 4.21 -7.36
N ALA A 69 4.12 4.40 -7.84
CA ALA A 69 4.42 5.01 -9.13
C ALA A 69 5.55 4.23 -9.80
N ALA A 70 5.40 4.02 -11.09
CA ALA A 70 6.44 3.46 -11.94
C ALA A 70 6.97 4.55 -12.87
N TYR A 71 8.29 4.61 -12.98
CA TYR A 71 8.99 5.59 -13.80
C TYR A 71 9.90 4.91 -14.80
N ARG A 72 9.97 5.44 -16.00
CA ARG A 72 11.11 5.19 -16.89
C ARG A 72 12.27 6.05 -16.42
N TYR A 73 13.39 5.41 -16.12
CA TYR A 73 14.56 6.09 -15.58
C TYR A 73 15.86 5.49 -16.14
N GLY A 74 16.68 6.32 -16.76
CA GLY A 74 17.95 5.94 -17.33
C GLY A 74 19.15 6.04 -16.37
N GLY A 75 18.94 6.51 -15.14
CA GLY A 75 19.98 6.60 -14.11
C GLY A 75 20.28 5.24 -13.47
N SER A 76 21.24 5.24 -12.54
CA SER A 76 21.63 4.05 -11.79
C SER A 76 20.77 3.87 -10.52
N ALA A 77 20.81 2.66 -9.94
CA ALA A 77 20.23 2.39 -8.64
C ALA A 77 20.82 3.30 -7.54
N ALA A 78 22.14 3.53 -7.57
CA ALA A 78 22.81 4.42 -6.63
C ALA A 78 22.31 5.87 -6.75
N GLN A 79 22.04 6.35 -7.95
CA GLN A 79 21.47 7.67 -8.19
C GLN A 79 20.03 7.76 -7.66
N ALA A 80 19.22 6.74 -7.89
CA ALA A 80 17.86 6.67 -7.35
C ALA A 80 17.86 6.68 -5.83
N LEU A 81 18.66 5.85 -5.18
CA LEU A 81 18.78 5.79 -3.73
C LEU A 81 19.25 7.11 -3.13
N ARG A 82 20.20 7.77 -3.76
CA ARG A 82 20.69 9.10 -3.33
C ARG A 82 19.59 10.16 -3.43
N HIS A 83 18.83 10.15 -4.51
CA HIS A 83 17.71 11.07 -4.69
C HIS A 83 16.66 10.89 -3.59
N TYR A 84 16.20 9.67 -3.34
CA TYR A 84 15.19 9.40 -2.31
C TYR A 84 15.73 9.50 -0.89
N GLY A 85 17.03 9.34 -0.71
CA GLY A 85 17.71 9.64 0.55
C GLY A 85 17.54 11.09 1.02
N GLY A 86 17.29 12.00 0.08
CA GLY A 86 16.91 13.40 0.37
C GLY A 86 15.41 13.66 0.26
N ALA A 87 14.77 13.16 -0.78
CA ALA A 87 13.35 13.44 -1.06
C ALA A 87 12.39 12.78 -0.04
N ALA A 88 12.70 11.59 0.44
CA ALA A 88 11.86 10.90 1.40
C ALA A 88 11.86 11.59 2.78
N PRO A 89 13.01 11.93 3.38
CA PRO A 89 13.02 12.72 4.63
C PRO A 89 12.34 14.08 4.49
N ALA A 90 12.50 14.76 3.36
CA ALA A 90 11.83 16.02 3.09
C ALA A 90 10.30 15.90 3.08
N ALA A 91 9.78 14.71 2.77
CA ALA A 91 8.35 14.38 2.81
C ALA A 91 7.90 13.71 4.13
N GLY A 92 8.76 13.71 5.15
CA GLY A 92 8.45 13.18 6.49
C GLY A 92 8.72 11.69 6.68
N TRP A 93 9.38 11.04 5.73
CA TRP A 93 9.76 9.64 5.82
C TRP A 93 11.11 9.48 6.52
N ARG A 94 11.23 8.50 7.36
CA ARG A 94 12.44 8.21 8.12
C ARG A 94 13.14 6.98 7.51
N GLY A 95 14.44 7.08 7.27
CA GLY A 95 15.25 5.97 6.77
C GLY A 95 15.29 4.79 7.74
N THR A 96 15.47 3.60 7.19
CA THR A 96 15.70 2.35 7.93
C THR A 96 17.11 1.82 7.66
N ASP A 97 17.46 0.68 8.26
CA ASP A 97 18.74 0.02 7.99
C ASP A 97 18.83 -0.60 6.58
N VAL A 98 17.68 -0.71 5.90
CA VAL A 98 17.62 -1.22 4.52
C VAL A 98 17.68 -0.06 3.54
N PRO A 99 18.67 0.01 2.65
CA PRO A 99 18.74 1.05 1.63
C PRO A 99 17.47 1.07 0.75
N GLY A 100 16.92 2.27 0.56
CA GLY A 100 15.68 2.42 -0.22
C GLY A 100 14.40 2.06 0.53
N CYS A 101 14.49 1.77 1.83
CA CYS A 101 13.36 1.52 2.69
C CYS A 101 13.20 2.63 3.73
N PHE A 102 12.01 3.22 3.81
CA PHE A 102 11.68 4.31 4.72
C PHE A 102 10.37 4.00 5.42
N VAL A 103 10.15 4.60 6.59
CA VAL A 103 8.92 4.43 7.37
C VAL A 103 8.31 5.78 7.72
N LYS A 104 6.99 5.80 7.82
CA LYS A 104 6.20 6.95 8.25
C LYS A 104 4.89 6.48 8.85
N GLU A 105 4.44 7.14 9.91
CA GLU A 105 3.08 6.98 10.40
C GLU A 105 2.13 7.77 9.49
N VAL A 106 1.21 7.06 8.87
CA VAL A 106 0.20 7.64 7.97
C VAL A 106 -1.18 7.15 8.40
N ASP A 107 -2.05 8.08 8.75
CA ASP A 107 -3.42 7.77 9.16
C ASP A 107 -3.50 6.69 10.26
N GLY A 108 -2.60 6.79 11.25
CA GLY A 108 -2.52 5.87 12.39
C GLY A 108 -1.94 4.50 12.06
N THR A 109 -1.33 4.33 10.91
CA THR A 109 -0.74 3.07 10.45
C THR A 109 0.72 3.30 10.08
N THR A 110 1.59 2.37 10.44
CA THR A 110 2.99 2.40 9.98
C THR A 110 3.05 2.02 8.51
N ALA A 111 3.46 2.97 7.68
CA ALA A 111 3.65 2.75 6.24
C ALA A 111 5.14 2.60 5.94
N HIS A 112 5.46 1.78 4.94
CA HIS A 112 6.79 1.57 4.42
C HIS A 112 6.88 2.06 2.99
N LEU A 113 7.89 2.87 2.70
CA LEU A 113 8.22 3.30 1.35
C LEU A 113 9.37 2.45 0.84
N ALA A 114 9.18 1.77 -0.26
CA ALA A 114 10.20 0.99 -0.94
C ALA A 114 10.58 1.64 -2.28
N VAL A 115 11.85 1.86 -2.50
CA VAL A 115 12.42 2.33 -3.76
C VAL A 115 13.20 1.19 -4.38
N GLU A 116 12.74 0.70 -5.52
CA GLU A 116 13.30 -0.47 -6.20
C GLU A 116 13.74 -0.17 -7.62
N GLY A 117 14.94 -0.57 -7.94
CA GLY A 117 15.52 -0.42 -9.28
C GLY A 117 16.42 0.81 -9.41
N PRO A 118 16.63 1.28 -10.66
CA PRO A 118 15.99 0.82 -11.89
C PRO A 118 16.39 -0.60 -12.29
N LYS A 119 15.43 -1.35 -12.78
CA LYS A 119 15.63 -2.64 -13.42
C LYS A 119 15.02 -2.57 -14.82
N ASP A 120 15.80 -2.86 -15.83
CA ASP A 120 15.39 -2.72 -17.24
C ASP A 120 14.83 -1.33 -17.56
N GLY A 121 15.40 -0.30 -16.94
CA GLY A 121 14.98 1.09 -17.12
C GLY A 121 13.72 1.48 -16.37
N GLU A 122 13.18 0.60 -15.52
CA GLU A 122 12.01 0.87 -14.68
C GLU A 122 12.40 1.07 -13.23
N LEU A 123 11.99 2.18 -12.66
CA LEU A 123 12.11 2.53 -11.25
C LEU A 123 10.73 2.45 -10.61
N LEU A 124 10.60 1.66 -9.55
CA LEU A 124 9.38 1.55 -8.76
C LEU A 124 9.53 2.27 -7.43
N VAL A 125 8.51 3.00 -7.08
CA VAL A 125 8.38 3.71 -5.79
C VAL A 125 7.04 3.34 -5.21
N GLU A 126 7.03 2.54 -4.15
CA GLU A 126 5.80 1.99 -3.57
C GLU A 126 5.70 2.29 -2.08
N ILE A 127 4.49 2.64 -1.66
CA ILE A 127 4.13 2.71 -0.25
C ILE A 127 3.24 1.53 0.08
N LEU A 128 3.61 0.79 1.12
CA LEU A 128 2.93 -0.41 1.58
C LEU A 128 2.53 -0.23 3.04
N ALA A 129 1.33 -0.64 3.38
CA ALA A 129 0.86 -0.63 4.76
C ALA A 129 -0.12 -1.78 4.99
N ASP A 130 -0.10 -2.36 6.17
CA ASP A 130 -1.09 -3.33 6.63
C ASP A 130 -1.50 -3.03 8.07
N ARG A 131 -2.56 -3.71 8.54
CA ARG A 131 -3.08 -3.53 9.91
C ARG A 131 -2.14 -4.03 11.00
N GLU A 132 -1.27 -4.94 10.66
CA GLU A 132 -0.36 -5.61 11.59
C GLU A 132 0.97 -4.88 11.73
N ALA A 133 1.13 -3.77 10.98
CA ALA A 133 2.35 -2.96 10.94
C ALA A 133 3.58 -3.82 10.63
N SER A 134 3.43 -4.77 9.71
CA SER A 134 4.52 -5.65 9.27
C SER A 134 5.65 -4.84 8.65
N ALA A 135 6.88 -5.33 8.79
CA ALA A 135 8.01 -4.76 8.06
C ALA A 135 7.89 -5.17 6.58
N LEU A 136 7.60 -4.22 5.71
CA LEU A 136 7.26 -4.45 4.31
C LEU A 136 8.39 -4.13 3.33
N CYS A 137 9.52 -3.71 3.85
CA CYS A 137 10.78 -3.60 3.07
C CYS A 137 12.07 -3.70 3.94
#